data_379fa66b2639a4aa00712d9ce543caae
#
_entry.id   379fa66b2639a4aa00712d9ce543caae
#
_cell.length_a   1.000
_cell.length_b   1.000
_cell.length_c   1.000
_cell.angle_alpha   90.00
_cell.angle_beta   90.00
_cell.angle_gamma   90.00
#
_symmetry.space_group_name_H-M   'P 1'
#
loop_
_entity.id
_entity.type
_entity.pdbx_description
1 polymer ?
#
loop_
_entity_poly.entity_id
_entity_poly.type
_entity_poly.pdbx_seq_one_letter_code
_entity_poly.pdbx_strand_id
1 'polypeptide(L)'
;MTLVHLQYYLPMLITSIKTRVLVPPQDDLPAVIKKALPRIRERSVLVITSKVVSIWQGRCIPKENYPDKDDLIKKEADWYLPREKAPHGWVMHTIKHNIFIPSAGVDESNANNHYILWPKNPKKTAKTLWQWACRTYRVREVGIIISDSHSIPLRRGMMGLALSHYGFRPLKEYRGTKDLFGRELKMTQANFPDALASAAVLAMGEGRESTPLAIIRDIPAIRFSSRPYRSRRPHSSFEIKTKEDLYYPLLSSVPWKKGGGGTRIKPLI
;
A
#
# COMPACT_ATOMS: atom_id res chain seq x y z
N MET A 1 -5.97 -45.07 18.83
CA MET A 1 -4.99 -44.06 18.40
C MET A 1 -5.50 -43.44 17.12
N THR A 2 -6.13 -42.25 17.21
CA THR A 2 -6.67 -41.55 16.07
C THR A 2 -5.50 -40.84 15.36
N LEU A 3 -5.19 -41.26 14.13
CA LEU A 3 -4.22 -40.57 13.27
C LEU A 3 -4.67 -39.14 13.07
N VAL A 4 -3.99 -38.19 13.74
CA VAL A 4 -4.13 -36.77 13.46
C VAL A 4 -3.56 -36.56 12.05
N HIS A 5 -4.40 -36.36 11.08
CA HIS A 5 -4.01 -35.90 9.73
C HIS A 5 -3.40 -34.50 9.89
N LEU A 6 -2.09 -34.44 9.99
CA LEU A 6 -1.34 -33.20 9.86
C LEU A 6 -1.56 -32.67 8.44
N GLN A 7 -2.52 -31.77 8.29
CA GLN A 7 -2.78 -31.08 7.05
C GLN A 7 -1.67 -30.01 6.90
N TYR A 8 -0.57 -30.38 6.23
CA TYR A 8 0.50 -29.44 5.90
C TYR A 8 -0.04 -28.42 4.89
N TYR A 9 -0.26 -27.19 5.33
CA TYR A 9 -0.43 -26.09 4.40
C TYR A 9 0.93 -25.73 3.82
N LEU A 10 0.98 -25.53 2.49
CA LEU A 10 2.19 -24.97 1.87
C LEU A 10 2.51 -23.64 2.55
N PRO A 11 3.75 -23.40 2.95
CA PRO A 11 4.13 -22.15 3.57
C PRO A 11 4.01 -21.00 2.56
N MET A 12 3.44 -19.87 2.98
CA MET A 12 3.46 -18.66 2.20
C MET A 12 4.91 -18.24 1.96
N LEU A 13 5.31 -18.07 0.70
CA LEU A 13 6.66 -17.72 0.32
C LEU A 13 6.73 -16.27 -0.13
N ILE A 14 7.61 -15.49 0.48
CA ILE A 14 7.90 -14.11 0.14
C ILE A 14 9.34 -14.02 -0.32
N THR A 15 9.56 -13.47 -1.51
CA THR A 15 10.88 -13.26 -2.09
C THR A 15 11.03 -11.81 -2.49
N SER A 16 11.95 -11.08 -1.86
CA SER A 16 12.34 -9.74 -2.28
C SER A 16 13.18 -9.82 -3.56
N ILE A 17 13.01 -8.84 -4.45
CA ILE A 17 13.66 -8.81 -5.76
C ILE A 17 14.56 -7.59 -5.83
N LYS A 18 15.86 -7.85 -5.95
CA LYS A 18 16.85 -6.81 -6.17
C LYS A 18 16.76 -6.25 -7.59
N THR A 19 16.85 -4.92 -7.71
CA THR A 19 16.86 -4.24 -9.00
C THR A 19 18.07 -3.33 -9.12
N ARG A 20 18.34 -2.79 -10.31
CA ARG A 20 19.12 -1.57 -10.37
C ARG A 20 18.37 -0.43 -9.69
N VAL A 21 19.08 0.58 -9.28
CA VAL A 21 18.48 1.82 -8.77
C VAL A 21 17.65 2.49 -9.88
N LEU A 22 16.44 2.91 -9.55
CA LEU A 22 15.64 3.78 -10.41
C LEU A 22 16.01 5.24 -10.09
N VAL A 23 16.23 6.02 -11.14
CA VAL A 23 16.80 7.36 -11.01
C VAL A 23 15.71 8.43 -11.21
N PRO A 24 15.49 9.32 -10.23
CA PRO A 24 14.65 10.50 -10.43
C PRO A 24 15.24 11.43 -11.54
N PRO A 25 14.41 12.24 -12.21
CA PRO A 25 12.98 12.43 -11.95
C PRO A 25 12.07 11.38 -12.58
N GLN A 26 12.56 10.55 -13.51
CA GLN A 26 11.76 9.55 -14.22
C GLN A 26 12.60 8.39 -14.73
N ASP A 27 12.04 7.17 -14.63
CA ASP A 27 12.69 5.94 -15.11
C ASP A 27 11.66 4.91 -15.61
N ASP A 28 12.09 3.89 -16.34
CA ASP A 28 11.21 2.85 -16.91
C ASP A 28 11.04 1.67 -15.94
N LEU A 29 10.06 1.76 -15.07
CA LEU A 29 9.73 0.70 -14.10
C LEU A 29 9.35 -0.63 -14.77
N PRO A 30 8.50 -0.70 -15.82
CA PRO A 30 8.19 -1.94 -16.53
C PRO A 30 9.44 -2.66 -17.04
N ALA A 31 10.38 -1.96 -17.65
CA ALA A 31 11.64 -2.54 -18.09
C ALA A 31 12.49 -3.08 -16.95
N VAL A 32 12.58 -2.33 -15.83
CA VAL A 32 13.28 -2.77 -14.62
C VAL A 32 12.65 -4.03 -14.04
N ILE A 33 11.33 -4.08 -13.90
CA ILE A 33 10.61 -5.27 -13.41
C ILE A 33 10.90 -6.46 -14.33
N LYS A 34 10.73 -6.31 -15.64
CA LYS A 34 10.94 -7.40 -16.60
C LYS A 34 12.35 -7.98 -16.54
N LYS A 35 13.37 -7.11 -16.36
CA LYS A 35 14.76 -7.55 -16.24
C LYS A 35 15.03 -8.27 -14.91
N ALA A 36 14.52 -7.74 -13.80
CA ALA A 36 14.77 -8.30 -12.47
C ALA A 36 13.91 -9.54 -12.16
N LEU A 37 12.73 -9.61 -12.76
CA LEU A 37 11.76 -10.69 -12.57
C LEU A 37 11.29 -11.23 -13.94
N PRO A 38 12.06 -12.11 -14.57
CA PRO A 38 11.79 -12.59 -15.93
C PRO A 38 10.53 -13.46 -16.04
N ARG A 39 10.07 -14.02 -14.92
CA ARG A 39 8.87 -14.89 -14.87
C ARG A 39 8.04 -14.61 -13.62
N ILE A 40 6.73 -14.56 -13.79
CA ILE A 40 5.74 -14.59 -12.70
C ILE A 40 4.89 -15.84 -12.88
N ARG A 41 4.67 -16.61 -11.81
CA ARG A 41 3.78 -17.77 -11.82
C ARG A 41 2.34 -17.32 -11.57
N GLU A 42 1.38 -18.10 -12.04
CA GLU A 42 -0.02 -17.96 -11.62
C GLU A 42 -0.14 -17.96 -10.10
N ARG A 43 -1.15 -17.30 -9.59
CA ARG A 43 -1.48 -17.21 -8.16
C ARG A 43 -0.40 -16.55 -7.31
N SER A 44 0.34 -15.61 -7.92
CA SER A 44 1.35 -14.79 -7.26
C SER A 44 0.82 -13.37 -7.04
N VAL A 45 1.33 -12.68 -6.01
CA VAL A 45 1.13 -11.24 -5.81
C VAL A 45 2.48 -10.54 -5.93
N LEU A 46 2.57 -9.59 -6.86
CA LEU A 46 3.73 -8.71 -7.00
C LEU A 46 3.47 -7.43 -6.19
N VAL A 47 4.33 -7.19 -5.22
CA VAL A 47 4.35 -5.97 -4.40
C VAL A 47 5.43 -5.04 -4.92
N ILE A 48 5.09 -3.77 -5.10
CA ILE A 48 5.95 -2.74 -5.69
C ILE A 48 5.92 -1.52 -4.77
N THR A 49 7.07 -1.00 -4.34
CA THR A 49 7.08 0.20 -3.50
C THR A 49 6.53 1.43 -4.25
N SER A 50 5.81 2.27 -3.55
CA SER A 50 5.26 3.53 -4.08
C SER A 50 6.34 4.41 -4.70
N LYS A 51 7.51 4.46 -4.10
CA LYS A 51 8.67 5.27 -4.52
C LYS A 51 9.06 5.00 -5.98
N VAL A 52 9.26 3.73 -6.36
CA VAL A 52 9.66 3.40 -7.75
C VAL A 52 8.50 3.60 -8.74
N VAL A 53 7.26 3.41 -8.30
CA VAL A 53 6.08 3.75 -9.10
C VAL A 53 5.99 5.26 -9.35
N SER A 54 6.32 6.05 -8.34
CA SER A 54 6.34 7.51 -8.42
C SER A 54 7.43 8.03 -9.35
N ILE A 55 8.63 7.46 -9.28
CA ILE A 55 9.72 7.78 -10.21
C ILE A 55 9.28 7.46 -11.65
N TRP A 56 8.67 6.30 -11.88
CA TRP A 56 8.14 5.95 -13.20
C TRP A 56 7.11 6.96 -13.74
N GLN A 57 6.32 7.55 -12.85
CA GLN A 57 5.32 8.56 -13.21
C GLN A 57 5.85 9.99 -13.26
N GLY A 58 7.15 10.20 -13.02
CA GLY A 58 7.74 11.55 -12.93
C GLY A 58 7.21 12.36 -11.74
N ARG A 59 6.78 11.67 -10.64
CA ARG A 59 6.29 12.31 -9.42
C ARG A 59 7.43 12.72 -8.48
N CYS A 60 8.50 13.28 -9.06
CA CYS A 60 9.68 13.74 -8.37
C CYS A 60 9.82 15.25 -8.55
N ILE A 61 10.04 15.97 -7.46
CA ILE A 61 10.16 17.43 -7.45
C ILE A 61 11.54 17.78 -6.93
N PRO A 62 12.34 18.58 -7.67
CA PRO A 62 13.62 19.06 -7.16
C PRO A 62 13.45 19.79 -5.82
N LYS A 63 14.33 19.55 -4.85
CA LYS A 63 14.23 20.16 -3.51
C LYS A 63 14.27 21.67 -3.55
N GLU A 64 14.98 22.24 -4.50
CA GLU A 64 15.09 23.70 -4.73
C GLU A 64 13.73 24.35 -5.00
N ASN A 65 12.76 23.62 -5.57
CA ASN A 65 11.42 24.14 -5.83
C ASN A 65 10.57 24.27 -4.56
N TYR A 66 10.99 23.61 -3.47
CA TYR A 66 10.33 23.66 -2.15
C TYR A 66 11.40 23.69 -1.06
N PRO A 67 12.01 24.85 -0.78
CA PRO A 67 12.98 24.99 0.30
C PRO A 67 12.42 24.58 1.66
N ASP A 68 11.12 24.87 1.90
CA ASP A 68 10.37 24.31 3.01
C ASP A 68 9.54 23.10 2.56
N LYS A 69 9.93 21.92 3.04
CA LYS A 69 9.21 20.66 2.77
C LYS A 69 7.76 20.71 3.25
N ASP A 70 7.46 21.47 4.30
CA ASP A 70 6.12 21.55 4.88
C ASP A 70 5.11 22.17 3.91
N ASP A 71 5.52 23.09 3.08
CA ASP A 71 4.63 23.68 2.06
C ASP A 71 4.25 22.67 1.00
N LEU A 72 5.18 21.78 0.62
CA LEU A 72 4.87 20.66 -0.27
C LEU A 72 3.93 19.65 0.40
N ILE A 73 4.16 19.33 1.68
CA ILE A 73 3.30 18.44 2.45
C ILE A 73 1.87 18.99 2.54
N LYS A 74 1.71 20.28 2.89
CA LYS A 74 0.40 20.97 2.93
C LYS A 74 -0.30 20.92 1.57
N LYS A 75 0.44 21.12 0.49
CA LYS A 75 -0.09 21.05 -0.89
C LYS A 75 -0.57 19.64 -1.26
N GLU A 76 0.15 18.60 -0.83
CA GLU A 76 -0.15 17.20 -1.18
C GLU A 76 -1.19 16.56 -0.25
N ALA A 77 -1.30 17.00 0.99
CA ALA A 77 -2.25 16.46 1.96
C ALA A 77 -3.70 16.84 1.64
N ASP A 78 -4.66 15.95 1.94
CA ASP A 78 -6.08 16.31 1.99
C ASP A 78 -6.37 17.10 3.26
N TRP A 79 -5.80 16.62 4.38
CA TRP A 79 -5.86 17.23 5.69
C TRP A 79 -4.51 17.12 6.39
N TYR A 80 -4.15 18.12 7.21
CA TYR A 80 -2.91 18.09 7.97
C TYR A 80 -3.05 18.74 9.35
N LEU A 81 -2.18 18.33 10.27
CA LEU A 81 -1.90 19.04 11.49
C LEU A 81 -0.55 19.73 11.36
N PRO A 82 -0.43 20.99 11.82
CA PRO A 82 0.86 21.68 11.85
C PRO A 82 1.92 20.85 12.59
N ARG A 83 3.16 20.94 12.13
CA ARG A 83 4.30 20.13 12.61
C ARG A 83 4.51 20.24 14.13
N GLU A 84 4.29 21.41 14.68
CA GLU A 84 4.42 21.70 16.11
C GLU A 84 3.43 20.92 16.99
N LYS A 85 2.41 20.31 16.41
CA LYS A 85 1.48 19.42 17.11
C LYS A 85 2.01 18.00 17.26
N ALA A 86 3.05 17.64 16.55
CA ALA A 86 3.70 16.35 16.70
C ALA A 86 4.85 16.42 17.72
N PRO A 87 5.06 15.39 18.54
CA PRO A 87 6.20 15.35 19.45
C PRO A 87 7.51 15.57 18.69
N HIS A 88 8.33 16.47 19.22
CA HIS A 88 9.62 16.87 18.63
C HIS A 88 9.56 17.46 17.21
N GLY A 89 8.37 17.69 16.65
CA GLY A 89 8.23 18.20 15.29
C GLY A 89 8.81 17.32 14.19
N TRP A 90 8.96 16.00 14.39
CA TRP A 90 9.62 15.13 13.42
C TRP A 90 8.81 14.93 12.13
N VAL A 91 7.49 14.90 12.25
CA VAL A 91 6.60 14.69 11.11
C VAL A 91 5.41 15.62 11.18
N MET A 92 4.78 15.85 10.05
CA MET A 92 3.45 16.45 9.99
C MET A 92 2.42 15.32 9.88
N HIS A 93 1.45 15.27 10.81
CA HIS A 93 0.35 14.31 10.69
C HIS A 93 -0.57 14.74 9.56
N THR A 94 -0.91 13.81 8.67
CA THR A 94 -1.72 14.10 7.50
C THR A 94 -2.71 12.98 7.20
N ILE A 95 -3.77 13.33 6.48
CA ILE A 95 -4.64 12.38 5.79
C ILE A 95 -4.48 12.65 4.30
N LYS A 96 -4.21 11.61 3.53
CA LYS A 96 -4.12 11.66 2.06
C LYS A 96 -4.76 10.42 1.46
N HIS A 97 -5.64 10.61 0.48
CA HIS A 97 -6.39 9.52 -0.16
C HIS A 97 -7.11 8.62 0.84
N ASN A 98 -7.65 9.24 1.91
CA ASN A 98 -8.31 8.53 3.02
C ASN A 98 -7.38 7.57 3.81
N ILE A 99 -6.08 7.84 3.80
CA ILE A 99 -5.07 7.12 4.58
C ILE A 99 -4.45 8.11 5.56
N PHE A 100 -4.40 7.74 6.85
CA PHE A 100 -3.63 8.47 7.86
C PHE A 100 -2.16 8.12 7.67
N ILE A 101 -1.34 9.09 7.28
CA ILE A 101 0.07 8.90 6.91
C ILE A 101 0.91 10.12 7.30
N PRO A 102 2.13 9.94 7.82
CA PRO A 102 3.04 11.06 8.04
C PRO A 102 3.40 11.78 6.73
N SER A 103 3.47 13.12 6.81
CA SER A 103 4.01 13.98 5.77
C SER A 103 3.40 13.79 4.36
N ALA A 104 2.13 13.38 4.28
CA ALA A 104 1.41 13.10 3.04
C ALA A 104 2.14 12.09 2.11
N GLY A 105 3.01 11.24 2.66
CA GLY A 105 3.85 10.33 1.89
C GLY A 105 4.92 11.02 1.05
N VAL A 106 5.27 12.28 1.36
CA VAL A 106 6.38 13.01 0.73
C VAL A 106 7.69 12.49 1.30
N ASP A 107 8.44 11.72 0.51
CA ASP A 107 9.69 11.09 0.88
C ASP A 107 10.89 11.81 0.23
N GLU A 108 12.03 11.76 0.90
CA GLU A 108 13.30 12.31 0.43
C GLU A 108 14.47 11.34 0.58
N SER A 109 14.22 10.17 1.16
CA SER A 109 15.25 9.12 1.29
C SER A 109 15.51 8.44 -0.04
N ASN A 110 16.77 8.19 -0.37
CA ASN A 110 17.19 7.58 -1.64
C ASN A 110 16.63 8.29 -2.90
N ALA A 111 16.45 9.62 -2.84
CA ALA A 111 15.70 10.39 -3.83
C ALA A 111 16.56 11.31 -4.71
N ASN A 112 17.89 11.23 -4.63
CA ASN A 112 18.82 12.00 -5.46
C ASN A 112 18.43 13.48 -5.58
N ASN A 113 18.41 14.17 -4.44
CA ASN A 113 18.05 15.60 -4.32
C ASN A 113 16.62 15.96 -4.78
N HIS A 114 15.70 15.00 -4.73
CA HIS A 114 14.27 15.25 -5.02
C HIS A 114 13.41 14.95 -3.80
N TYR A 115 12.21 15.51 -3.80
CA TYR A 115 11.06 14.98 -3.05
C TYR A 115 10.30 14.02 -3.94
N ILE A 116 10.04 12.81 -3.47
CA ILE A 116 9.22 11.81 -4.18
C ILE A 116 7.84 11.81 -3.55
N LEU A 117 6.83 12.11 -4.36
CA LEU A 117 5.43 12.15 -3.98
C LEU A 117 4.78 10.79 -4.18
N TRP A 118 3.63 10.54 -3.56
CA TRP A 118 2.86 9.34 -3.88
C TRP A 118 2.47 9.25 -5.36
N PRO A 119 2.30 8.03 -5.89
CA PRO A 119 1.85 7.81 -7.25
C PRO A 119 0.54 8.53 -7.54
N LYS A 120 0.43 9.08 -8.73
CA LYS A 120 -0.82 9.66 -9.21
C LYS A 120 -1.85 8.55 -9.40
N ASN A 121 -3.01 8.67 -8.74
CA ASN A 121 -4.09 7.71 -8.83
C ASN A 121 -3.66 6.24 -8.61
N PRO A 122 -3.29 5.84 -7.37
CA PRO A 122 -2.75 4.51 -7.09
C PRO A 122 -3.65 3.36 -7.59
N LYS A 123 -4.98 3.50 -7.51
CA LYS A 123 -5.95 2.49 -8.00
C LYS A 123 -5.84 2.24 -9.50
N LYS A 124 -5.82 3.32 -10.30
CA LYS A 124 -5.66 3.21 -11.75
C LYS A 124 -4.29 2.64 -12.08
N THR A 125 -3.27 3.07 -11.35
CA THR A 125 -1.89 2.62 -11.54
C THR A 125 -1.74 1.13 -11.25
N ALA A 126 -2.29 0.62 -10.14
CA ALA A 126 -2.28 -0.81 -9.83
C ALA A 126 -2.98 -1.63 -10.92
N LYS A 127 -4.12 -1.15 -11.45
CA LYS A 127 -4.81 -1.79 -12.59
C LYS A 127 -3.95 -1.80 -13.85
N THR A 128 -3.28 -0.69 -14.18
CA THR A 128 -2.39 -0.59 -15.35
C THR A 128 -1.22 -1.56 -15.23
N LEU A 129 -0.58 -1.62 -14.06
CA LEU A 129 0.51 -2.56 -13.79
C LEU A 129 0.03 -4.02 -13.84
N TRP A 130 -1.17 -4.31 -13.33
CA TRP A 130 -1.79 -5.62 -13.43
C TRP A 130 -2.02 -6.03 -14.90
N GLN A 131 -2.59 -5.14 -15.72
CA GLN A 131 -2.81 -5.39 -17.15
C GLN A 131 -1.49 -5.63 -17.90
N TRP A 132 -0.47 -4.85 -17.55
CA TRP A 132 0.87 -5.02 -18.10
C TRP A 132 1.46 -6.38 -17.68
N ALA A 133 1.38 -6.76 -16.40
CA ALA A 133 1.89 -8.03 -15.91
C ALA A 133 1.19 -9.23 -16.57
N CYS A 134 -0.15 -9.20 -16.67
CA CYS A 134 -0.91 -10.26 -17.37
C CYS A 134 -0.45 -10.46 -18.79
N ARG A 135 -0.24 -9.37 -19.54
CA ARG A 135 0.22 -9.44 -20.95
C ARG A 135 1.67 -9.90 -21.05
N THR A 136 2.55 -9.32 -20.24
CA THR A 136 3.99 -9.57 -20.31
C THR A 136 4.36 -10.99 -19.91
N TYR A 137 3.73 -11.51 -18.86
CA TYR A 137 4.04 -12.82 -18.28
C TYR A 137 3.06 -13.92 -18.71
N ARG A 138 2.01 -13.57 -19.48
CA ARG A 138 0.95 -14.48 -19.93
C ARG A 138 0.26 -15.22 -18.79
N VAL A 139 -0.01 -14.49 -17.69
CA VAL A 139 -0.71 -14.99 -16.49
C VAL A 139 -2.09 -14.34 -16.36
N ARG A 140 -3.02 -15.06 -15.72
CA ARG A 140 -4.41 -14.60 -15.50
C ARG A 140 -4.71 -14.34 -14.04
N GLU A 141 -4.18 -15.17 -13.15
CA GLU A 141 -4.36 -15.07 -11.70
C GLU A 141 -3.11 -14.48 -11.05
N VAL A 142 -2.94 -13.18 -11.21
CA VAL A 142 -1.87 -12.40 -10.57
C VAL A 142 -2.46 -11.22 -9.82
N GLY A 143 -1.86 -10.89 -8.67
CA GLY A 143 -2.19 -9.68 -7.90
C GLY A 143 -1.08 -8.64 -8.01
N ILE A 144 -1.45 -7.36 -7.91
CA ILE A 144 -0.53 -6.24 -7.75
C ILE A 144 -0.87 -5.52 -6.46
N ILE A 145 0.15 -5.15 -5.68
CA ILE A 145 0.04 -4.22 -4.55
C ILE A 145 1.07 -3.10 -4.80
N ILE A 146 0.63 -1.86 -4.63
CA ILE A 146 1.52 -0.70 -4.50
C ILE A 146 1.63 -0.44 -3.00
N SER A 147 2.81 -0.63 -2.43
CA SER A 147 3.05 -0.50 -0.99
C SER A 147 3.79 0.79 -0.65
N ASP A 148 3.57 1.25 0.57
CA ASP A 148 4.39 2.27 1.22
C ASP A 148 4.68 1.84 2.66
N SER A 149 5.54 2.59 3.35
CA SER A 149 5.87 2.36 4.75
C SER A 149 5.22 3.41 5.63
N HIS A 150 4.74 3.01 6.79
CA HIS A 150 4.15 3.92 7.77
C HIS A 150 4.43 3.49 9.21
N SER A 151 4.33 4.43 10.13
CA SER A 151 4.27 4.16 11.56
C SER A 151 2.81 4.01 12.00
N ILE A 152 2.56 3.22 13.02
CA ILE A 152 1.24 3.12 13.67
C ILE A 152 1.30 3.65 15.10
N PRO A 153 0.19 4.21 15.62
CA PRO A 153 0.16 4.72 16.98
C PRO A 153 0.60 3.70 18.03
N LEU A 154 1.33 4.14 19.05
CA LEU A 154 1.78 3.34 20.18
C LEU A 154 2.73 2.18 19.83
N ARG A 155 3.37 2.22 18.65
CA ARG A 155 4.41 1.29 18.25
C ARG A 155 5.63 2.02 17.70
N ARG A 156 6.80 1.47 17.92
CA ARG A 156 8.04 1.92 17.29
C ARG A 156 8.28 1.14 15.99
N GLY A 157 8.93 1.80 15.04
CA GLY A 157 9.30 1.20 13.76
C GLY A 157 8.27 1.46 12.66
N MET A 158 8.64 1.02 11.47
CA MET A 158 7.82 1.16 10.26
C MET A 158 7.25 -0.20 9.87
N MET A 159 6.12 -0.19 9.21
CA MET A 159 5.53 -1.38 8.60
C MET A 159 4.89 -1.02 7.26
N GLY A 160 4.75 -2.00 6.39
CA GLY A 160 4.15 -1.79 5.09
C GLY A 160 2.64 -1.60 5.17
N LEU A 161 2.14 -0.75 4.28
CA LEU A 161 0.72 -0.58 4.02
C LEU A 161 0.47 -0.59 2.51
N ALA A 162 -0.72 -0.96 2.07
CA ALA A 162 -1.11 -0.94 0.68
C ALA A 162 -1.78 0.38 0.31
N LEU A 163 -1.12 1.19 -0.53
CA LEU A 163 -1.76 2.36 -1.14
C LEU A 163 -2.87 1.94 -2.10
N SER A 164 -2.70 0.78 -2.72
CA SER A 164 -3.68 0.22 -3.65
C SER A 164 -3.34 -1.23 -3.98
N HIS A 165 -4.34 -1.96 -4.47
CA HIS A 165 -4.17 -3.32 -5.00
C HIS A 165 -5.04 -3.53 -6.25
N TYR A 166 -4.73 -4.60 -7.00
CA TYR A 166 -5.57 -5.09 -8.10
C TYR A 166 -5.32 -6.58 -8.34
N GLY A 167 -6.33 -7.30 -8.88
CA GLY A 167 -6.22 -8.68 -9.31
C GLY A 167 -6.63 -9.74 -8.27
N PHE A 168 -7.08 -9.34 -7.09
CA PHE A 168 -7.60 -10.25 -6.05
C PHE A 168 -8.64 -9.55 -5.15
N ARG A 169 -9.42 -10.36 -4.40
CA ARG A 169 -10.37 -9.84 -3.41
C ARG A 169 -9.62 -9.31 -2.19
N PRO A 170 -9.88 -8.06 -1.73
CA PRO A 170 -9.11 -7.45 -0.65
C PRO A 170 -9.41 -8.03 0.73
N LEU A 171 -10.64 -8.47 0.97
CA LEU A 171 -11.08 -8.92 2.28
C LEU A 171 -11.50 -10.39 2.24
N LYS A 172 -11.14 -11.13 3.29
CA LYS A 172 -11.77 -12.40 3.64
C LYS A 172 -12.79 -12.16 4.73
N GLU A 173 -14.02 -12.50 4.43
CA GLU A 173 -15.17 -12.30 5.31
C GLU A 173 -15.29 -13.46 6.30
N TYR A 174 -15.38 -13.14 7.56
CA TYR A 174 -15.68 -14.07 8.64
C TYR A 174 -16.98 -13.73 9.35
N ARG A 175 -17.57 -12.55 9.12
CA ARG A 175 -18.83 -12.16 9.75
C ARG A 175 -19.95 -13.11 9.32
N GLY A 176 -20.78 -13.51 10.30
CA GLY A 176 -21.82 -14.51 10.11
C GLY A 176 -21.34 -15.95 10.16
N THR A 177 -20.00 -16.20 10.29
CA THR A 177 -19.49 -17.54 10.60
C THR A 177 -19.39 -17.72 12.11
N LYS A 178 -19.30 -18.98 12.56
CA LYS A 178 -19.12 -19.30 13.97
C LYS A 178 -17.64 -19.47 14.33
N ASP A 179 -17.29 -19.06 15.54
CA ASP A 179 -15.99 -19.38 16.14
C ASP A 179 -15.93 -20.86 16.59
N LEU A 180 -14.82 -21.27 17.20
CA LEU A 180 -14.61 -22.65 17.66
C LEU A 180 -15.62 -23.11 18.72
N PHE A 181 -16.30 -22.16 19.39
CA PHE A 181 -17.28 -22.43 20.45
C PHE A 181 -18.72 -22.15 20.00
N GLY A 182 -18.93 -21.92 18.70
CA GLY A 182 -20.24 -21.70 18.12
C GLY A 182 -20.79 -20.27 18.19
N ARG A 183 -20.04 -19.30 18.71
CA ARG A 183 -20.39 -17.88 18.75
C ARG A 183 -20.23 -17.25 17.38
N GLU A 184 -21.24 -16.50 16.93
CA GLU A 184 -21.19 -15.79 15.66
C GLU A 184 -20.17 -14.62 15.68
N LEU A 185 -19.30 -14.58 14.69
CA LEU A 185 -18.33 -13.49 14.45
C LEU A 185 -19.04 -12.31 13.79
N LYS A 186 -19.07 -11.15 14.46
CA LYS A 186 -19.83 -9.97 14.00
C LYS A 186 -19.00 -8.94 13.26
N MET A 187 -17.67 -8.86 13.54
CA MET A 187 -16.80 -7.80 13.02
C MET A 187 -15.60 -8.30 12.24
N THR A 188 -15.26 -9.57 12.35
CA THR A 188 -13.97 -10.10 11.88
C THR A 188 -13.90 -10.17 10.35
N GLN A 189 -12.92 -9.48 9.79
CA GLN A 189 -12.50 -9.57 8.40
C GLN A 189 -10.97 -9.58 8.35
N ALA A 190 -10.36 -10.34 7.44
CA ALA A 190 -8.93 -10.26 7.20
C ALA A 190 -8.64 -9.36 6.00
N ASN A 191 -7.75 -8.37 6.19
CA ASN A 191 -7.32 -7.43 5.17
C ASN A 191 -6.06 -7.97 4.48
N PHE A 192 -6.22 -8.53 3.27
CA PHE A 192 -5.10 -9.07 2.50
C PHE A 192 -4.13 -7.99 2.00
N PRO A 193 -4.57 -6.85 1.41
CA PRO A 193 -3.64 -5.85 0.89
C PRO A 193 -2.62 -5.38 1.92
N ASP A 194 -3.06 -4.94 3.10
CA ASP A 194 -2.15 -4.40 4.11
C ASP A 194 -1.31 -5.49 4.76
N ALA A 195 -1.88 -6.66 5.05
CA ALA A 195 -1.12 -7.77 5.60
C ALA A 195 -0.01 -8.25 4.66
N LEU A 196 -0.30 -8.36 3.35
CA LEU A 196 0.71 -8.74 2.35
C LEU A 196 1.72 -7.62 2.09
N ALA A 197 1.31 -6.36 2.10
CA ALA A 197 2.22 -5.22 1.99
C ALA A 197 3.19 -5.19 3.17
N SER A 198 2.70 -5.39 4.39
CA SER A 198 3.53 -5.43 5.60
C SER A 198 4.57 -6.55 5.56
N ALA A 199 4.15 -7.76 5.19
CA ALA A 199 5.04 -8.90 5.04
C ALA A 199 6.08 -8.71 3.92
N ALA A 200 5.67 -8.11 2.80
CA ALA A 200 6.57 -7.79 1.69
C ALA A 200 7.60 -6.73 2.07
N VAL A 201 7.18 -5.63 2.71
CA VAL A 201 8.08 -4.55 3.13
C VAL A 201 9.12 -5.06 4.12
N LEU A 202 8.73 -5.93 5.06
CA LEU A 202 9.68 -6.59 5.95
C LEU A 202 10.77 -7.36 5.18
N ALA A 203 10.41 -8.07 4.10
CA ALA A 203 11.36 -8.81 3.28
C ALA A 203 12.17 -7.91 2.33
N MET A 204 11.62 -6.76 1.92
CA MET A 204 12.28 -5.79 1.04
C MET A 204 13.29 -4.92 1.77
N GLY A 205 13.07 -4.66 3.09
CA GLY A 205 13.88 -3.74 3.87
C GLY A 205 13.47 -2.27 3.68
N GLU A 206 14.00 -1.42 4.55
CA GLU A 206 13.66 0.02 4.63
C GLU A 206 14.86 0.93 4.29
N GLY A 207 16.01 0.37 3.99
CA GLY A 207 17.26 1.12 3.84
C GLY A 207 17.78 1.19 2.39
N ARG A 208 18.97 0.64 2.16
CA ARG A 208 19.69 0.68 0.87
C ARG A 208 19.80 -0.68 0.17
N GLU A 209 18.92 -1.59 0.46
CA GLU A 209 18.95 -2.99 -0.02
C GLU A 209 18.76 -3.08 -1.54
N SER A 210 18.20 -2.06 -2.16
CA SER A 210 17.86 -2.01 -3.60
C SER A 210 16.86 -3.10 -4.01
N THR A 211 15.93 -3.44 -3.12
CA THR A 211 14.89 -4.47 -3.27
C THR A 211 13.48 -3.86 -3.28
N PRO A 212 13.13 -3.00 -4.27
CA PRO A 212 11.84 -2.29 -4.28
C PRO A 212 10.65 -3.16 -4.69
N LEU A 213 10.86 -4.45 -4.91
CA LEU A 213 9.88 -5.40 -5.36
C LEU A 213 9.87 -6.63 -4.47
N ALA A 214 8.70 -7.24 -4.28
CA ALA A 214 8.59 -8.60 -3.73
C ALA A 214 7.54 -9.41 -4.48
N ILE A 215 7.76 -10.72 -4.58
CA ILE A 215 6.79 -11.68 -5.09
C ILE A 215 6.33 -12.57 -3.94
N ILE A 216 5.01 -12.70 -3.77
CA ILE A 216 4.39 -13.53 -2.74
C ILE A 216 3.62 -14.65 -3.42
N ARG A 217 3.81 -15.89 -2.95
CA ARG A 217 3.18 -17.10 -3.46
C ARG A 217 2.55 -17.93 -2.34
N ASP A 218 1.73 -18.86 -2.73
CA ASP A 218 1.09 -19.84 -1.81
C ASP A 218 0.34 -19.15 -0.66
N ILE A 219 -0.39 -18.07 -1.01
CA ILE A 219 -1.13 -17.23 -0.05
C ILE A 219 -2.40 -17.98 0.34
N PRO A 220 -2.61 -18.33 1.62
CA PRO A 220 -3.80 -19.04 2.05
C PRO A 220 -5.07 -18.23 1.80
N ALA A 221 -6.10 -18.87 1.28
CA ALA A 221 -7.45 -18.32 1.12
C ALA A 221 -7.59 -17.08 0.23
N ILE A 222 -6.53 -16.62 -0.44
CA ILE A 222 -6.64 -15.52 -1.41
C ILE A 222 -7.50 -15.95 -2.60
N ARG A 223 -8.31 -15.02 -3.09
CA ARG A 223 -9.17 -15.24 -4.27
C ARG A 223 -8.79 -14.25 -5.35
N PHE A 224 -8.14 -14.73 -6.41
CA PHE A 224 -7.80 -13.91 -7.56
C PHE A 224 -9.04 -13.55 -8.38
N SER A 225 -9.03 -12.40 -9.05
CA SER A 225 -10.13 -11.90 -9.86
C SER A 225 -9.61 -10.91 -10.90
N SER A 226 -9.91 -11.15 -12.17
CA SER A 226 -9.62 -10.23 -13.27
C SER A 226 -10.59 -9.03 -13.36
N ARG A 227 -11.65 -9.05 -12.58
CA ARG A 227 -12.64 -7.97 -12.53
C ARG A 227 -12.47 -7.16 -11.25
N PRO A 228 -12.71 -5.84 -11.28
CA PRO A 228 -12.83 -5.06 -10.05
C PRO A 228 -13.83 -5.74 -9.15
N TYR A 229 -13.47 -5.97 -7.90
CA TYR A 229 -14.42 -6.54 -6.96
C TYR A 229 -15.52 -5.53 -6.70
N ARG A 230 -16.62 -5.64 -7.45
CA ARG A 230 -17.88 -4.95 -7.17
C ARG A 230 -18.71 -5.86 -6.28
N SER A 231 -18.60 -5.72 -4.98
CA SER A 231 -19.59 -6.31 -4.10
C SER A 231 -20.87 -5.48 -4.15
N ARG A 232 -22.01 -6.16 -4.23
CA ARG A 232 -23.31 -5.54 -3.96
C ARG A 232 -23.51 -5.26 -2.46
N ARG A 233 -22.59 -5.75 -1.60
CA ARG A 233 -22.63 -5.50 -0.16
C ARG A 233 -21.90 -4.21 0.15
N PRO A 234 -22.48 -3.27 0.92
CA PRO A 234 -21.72 -2.22 1.56
C PRO A 234 -20.57 -2.89 2.34
N HIS A 235 -19.40 -2.26 2.42
CA HIS A 235 -18.23 -2.77 3.13
C HIS A 235 -17.39 -3.87 2.45
N SER A 236 -17.37 -3.93 1.12
CA SER A 236 -16.51 -4.87 0.38
C SER A 236 -15.16 -4.26 -0.08
N SER A 237 -15.01 -2.95 0.01
CA SER A 237 -13.72 -2.27 -0.13
C SER A 237 -12.93 -2.45 1.15
N PHE A 238 -11.59 -2.53 1.06
CA PHE A 238 -10.74 -2.45 2.26
C PHE A 238 -10.59 -1.00 2.75
N GLU A 239 -10.97 -0.03 1.93
CA GLU A 239 -11.11 1.36 2.35
C GLU A 239 -12.46 1.56 3.03
N ILE A 240 -12.46 2.33 4.11
CA ILE A 240 -13.64 2.69 4.89
C ILE A 240 -13.86 4.20 4.83
N LYS A 241 -15.12 4.65 4.87
CA LYS A 241 -15.40 6.08 5.01
C LYS A 241 -15.01 6.54 6.40
N THR A 242 -14.48 7.75 6.51
CA THR A 242 -14.00 8.31 7.78
C THR A 242 -15.06 8.20 8.90
N LYS A 243 -16.34 8.47 8.62
CA LYS A 243 -17.43 8.39 9.61
C LYS A 243 -17.82 6.97 10.03
N GLU A 244 -17.40 5.96 9.26
CA GLU A 244 -17.67 4.54 9.52
C GLU A 244 -16.47 3.84 10.18
N ASP A 245 -15.33 4.57 10.31
CA ASP A 245 -14.10 4.06 10.89
C ASP A 245 -14.23 3.94 12.42
N LEU A 246 -13.72 2.85 12.98
CA LEU A 246 -13.68 2.64 14.43
C LEU A 246 -12.91 3.75 15.17
N TYR A 247 -11.93 4.36 14.51
CA TYR A 247 -11.11 5.45 15.05
C TYR A 247 -11.70 6.83 14.77
N TYR A 248 -12.91 6.92 14.19
CA TYR A 248 -13.55 8.20 13.89
C TYR A 248 -13.60 9.16 15.09
N PRO A 249 -13.91 8.73 16.34
CA PRO A 249 -13.91 9.63 17.50
C PRO A 249 -12.55 10.30 17.73
N LEU A 250 -11.44 9.58 17.52
CA LEU A 250 -10.09 10.13 17.64
C LEU A 250 -9.76 11.06 16.48
N LEU A 251 -10.05 10.63 15.25
CA LEU A 251 -9.78 11.40 14.05
C LEU A 251 -10.57 12.71 14.00
N SER A 252 -11.82 12.71 14.47
CA SER A 252 -12.70 13.89 14.46
C SER A 252 -12.46 14.87 15.61
N SER A 253 -11.81 14.45 16.71
CA SER A 253 -11.49 15.31 17.85
C SER A 253 -10.31 16.26 17.60
N VAL A 254 -9.60 16.07 16.49
CA VAL A 254 -8.37 16.80 16.19
C VAL A 254 -8.68 17.98 15.27
N PRO A 255 -8.06 19.18 15.48
CA PRO A 255 -8.31 20.37 14.67
C PRO A 255 -7.56 20.31 13.31
N TRP A 256 -7.98 19.45 12.44
CA TRP A 256 -7.40 19.31 11.11
C TRP A 256 -7.51 20.59 10.29
N LYS A 257 -6.44 20.97 9.61
CA LYS A 257 -6.42 22.01 8.58
C LYS A 257 -6.56 21.37 7.21
N LYS A 258 -7.32 22.02 6.33
CA LYS A 258 -7.49 21.56 4.95
C LYS A 258 -6.20 21.79 4.17
N GLY A 259 -5.72 20.76 3.47
CA GLY A 259 -4.59 20.84 2.56
C GLY A 259 -5.02 21.08 1.12
N GLY A 260 -4.05 21.09 0.20
CA GLY A 260 -4.28 21.27 -1.24
C GLY A 260 -4.89 20.05 -1.95
N GLY A 261 -4.84 18.87 -1.31
CA GLY A 261 -5.38 17.62 -1.85
C GLY A 261 -4.56 17.02 -3.01
N GLY A 262 -3.40 17.59 -3.31
CA GLY A 262 -2.53 17.10 -4.39
C GLY A 262 -3.26 16.94 -5.72
N THR A 263 -3.23 15.76 -6.29
CA THR A 263 -4.05 15.40 -7.45
C THR A 263 -5.45 15.05 -6.96
N ARG A 264 -6.42 15.93 -7.18
CA ARG A 264 -7.79 15.78 -6.68
C ARG A 264 -8.40 14.43 -7.04
N ILE A 265 -8.54 13.58 -6.04
CA ILE A 265 -9.62 12.60 -5.94
C ILE A 265 -10.64 13.26 -5.02
N LYS A 266 -11.93 13.32 -5.44
CA LYS A 266 -12.98 13.93 -4.61
C LYS A 266 -12.91 13.33 -3.21
N PRO A 267 -12.86 14.16 -2.14
CA PRO A 267 -12.89 13.64 -0.77
C PRO A 267 -14.17 12.83 -0.57
N LEU A 268 -14.04 11.69 0.09
CA LEU A 268 -15.16 10.88 0.55
C LEU A 268 -15.71 11.40 1.89
N ILE A 269 -15.70 12.73 2.10
CA ILE A 269 -16.25 13.36 3.30
C ILE A 269 -17.69 13.81 3.01
#